data_619fc699c7ba5edc20332ae81703fbc8
#
_entry.id   619fc699c7ba5edc20332ae81703fbc8
#
_cell.length_a   1.000
_cell.length_b   1.000
_cell.length_c   1.000
_cell.angle_alpha   90.00
_cell.angle_beta   90.00
_cell.angle_gamma   90.00
#
_symmetry.space_group_name_H-M   'P 1'
#
loop_
_entity.id
_entity.type
_entity.pdbx_description
1 polymer ?
#
loop_
_entity_poly.entity_id
_entity_poly.type
_entity_poly.pdbx_seq_one_letter_code
_entity_poly.pdbx_strand_id
1 'polypeptide(L)'
;MTILGDDAPRTVEAVGKLIPFSGMAYHSRWSGREVNAMIHTGERVPLENHTIQTAPGDVIYWREWERDADDVSEAIAVYYGAELTRFHRGEQFVNVFGRVSQEHWDLLREIGERIWRQGGERLEILWNASQEQAP
;
A
#
# COMPACT_ATOMS: atom_id res chain seq x y z
N MET A 1 8.81 -7.61 -2.62
CA MET A 1 7.81 -7.15 -3.62
C MET A 1 8.49 -6.55 -4.82
N THR A 2 7.85 -6.60 -5.96
CA THR A 2 8.31 -5.96 -7.19
C THR A 2 7.72 -4.56 -7.27
N ILE A 3 8.56 -3.57 -7.56
CA ILE A 3 8.13 -2.17 -7.69
C ILE A 3 7.75 -1.89 -9.14
N LEU A 4 6.62 -1.21 -9.32
CA LEU A 4 6.07 -0.86 -10.62
C LEU A 4 6.44 0.59 -10.99
N GLY A 5 7.75 0.84 -11.12
CA GLY A 5 8.26 2.19 -11.35
C GLY A 5 7.87 2.81 -12.67
N ASP A 6 7.63 2.00 -13.71
CA ASP A 6 7.21 2.52 -15.02
C ASP A 6 5.72 2.90 -15.03
N ASP A 7 4.90 2.17 -14.25
CA ASP A 7 3.46 2.40 -14.20
C ASP A 7 3.06 3.49 -13.21
N ALA A 8 3.79 3.60 -12.10
CA ALA A 8 3.49 4.55 -11.03
C ALA A 8 4.77 5.29 -10.57
N PRO A 9 5.43 6.04 -11.46
CA PRO A 9 6.73 6.63 -11.16
C PRO A 9 6.71 7.66 -10.04
N ARG A 10 5.67 8.48 -9.98
CA ARG A 10 5.54 9.53 -8.96
C ARG A 10 5.26 8.94 -7.59
N THR A 11 4.45 7.91 -7.53
CA THR A 11 4.14 7.16 -6.30
C THR A 11 5.39 6.48 -5.77
N VAL A 12 6.11 5.78 -6.63
CA VAL A 12 7.34 5.07 -6.26
C VAL A 12 8.40 6.05 -5.75
N GLU A 13 8.54 7.19 -6.40
CA GLU A 13 9.49 8.23 -5.96
C GLU A 13 9.12 8.76 -4.57
N ALA A 14 7.86 9.13 -4.36
CA ALA A 14 7.40 9.71 -3.11
C ALA A 14 7.49 8.73 -1.94
N VAL A 15 7.00 7.51 -2.13
CA VAL A 15 7.06 6.47 -1.09
C VAL A 15 8.51 6.02 -0.86
N GLY A 16 9.30 5.93 -1.92
CA GLY A 16 10.71 5.53 -1.84
C GLY A 16 11.55 6.42 -0.92
N LYS A 17 11.23 7.70 -0.86
CA LYS A 17 11.92 8.65 0.04
C LYS A 17 11.69 8.36 1.52
N LEU A 18 10.64 7.62 1.85
CA LEU A 18 10.33 7.24 3.23
C LEU A 18 11.05 5.98 3.68
N ILE A 19 11.65 5.24 2.77
CA ILE A 19 12.29 3.96 3.08
C ILE A 19 13.76 4.19 3.47
N PRO A 20 14.26 3.61 4.58
CA PRO A 20 13.58 2.61 5.43
C PRO A 20 12.43 3.22 6.23
N PHE A 21 11.32 2.50 6.26
CA PHE A 21 10.11 2.93 6.96
C PHE A 21 9.82 1.97 8.12
N SER A 22 9.36 2.52 9.22
CA SER A 22 8.90 1.74 10.36
C SER A 22 7.63 2.39 10.90
N GLY A 23 6.60 1.59 11.12
CA GLY A 23 5.33 2.07 11.64
C GLY A 23 4.43 0.92 12.05
N MET A 24 3.19 1.25 12.38
CA MET A 24 2.20 0.26 12.76
C MET A 24 1.33 -0.08 11.56
N ALA A 25 1.13 -1.37 11.35
CA ALA A 25 0.20 -1.88 10.35
C ALA A 25 -1.10 -2.31 11.04
N TYR A 26 -2.22 -1.92 10.46
CA TYR A 26 -3.56 -2.26 10.94
C TYR A 26 -4.35 -2.90 9.81
N HIS A 27 -5.36 -3.68 10.18
CA HIS A 27 -6.27 -4.23 9.19
C HIS A 27 -7.33 -3.20 8.81
N SER A 28 -7.68 -3.17 7.53
CA SER A 28 -8.76 -2.31 7.04
C SER A 28 -10.11 -2.69 7.63
N ARG A 29 -10.96 -1.68 7.81
CA ARG A 29 -12.37 -1.87 8.17
C ARG A 29 -13.31 -1.73 6.97
N TRP A 30 -12.84 -1.08 5.92
CA TRP A 30 -13.70 -0.65 4.80
C TRP A 30 -13.32 -1.32 3.49
N SER A 31 -12.04 -1.55 3.26
CA SER A 31 -11.50 -2.02 1.99
C SER A 31 -11.29 -3.53 1.90
N GLY A 32 -11.79 -4.29 2.87
CA GLY A 32 -11.71 -5.75 2.83
C GLY A 32 -10.37 -6.29 3.30
N ARG A 33 -9.86 -7.29 2.58
CA ARG A 33 -8.65 -8.03 2.95
C ARG A 33 -7.38 -7.26 2.63
N GLU A 34 -7.09 -6.32 3.47
CA GLU A 34 -6.00 -5.36 3.31
C GLU A 34 -5.37 -5.04 4.66
N VAL A 35 -4.06 -4.91 4.68
CA VAL A 35 -3.28 -4.41 5.80
C VAL A 35 -2.63 -3.10 5.39
N ASN A 36 -2.76 -2.07 6.20
CA ASN A 36 -2.30 -0.73 5.85
C ASN A 36 -1.47 -0.08 6.94
N ALA A 37 -0.69 0.91 6.54
CA ALA A 37 0.05 1.80 7.44
C ALA A 37 -0.12 3.23 6.96
N MET A 38 -0.34 4.14 7.91
CA MET A 38 -0.41 5.57 7.60
C MET A 38 0.99 6.10 7.34
N ILE A 39 1.11 6.94 6.33
CA ILE A 39 2.36 7.59 5.94
C ILE A 39 2.15 9.08 5.72
N HIS A 40 3.24 9.81 5.56
CA HIS A 40 3.22 11.21 5.17
C HIS A 40 4.37 11.47 4.20
N THR A 41 4.04 11.66 2.92
CA THR A 41 5.05 11.91 1.89
C THR A 41 5.45 13.37 1.80
N GLY A 42 4.57 14.28 2.20
CA GLY A 42 4.76 15.72 2.01
C GLY A 42 4.60 16.16 0.56
N GLU A 43 4.09 15.29 -0.30
CA GLU A 43 3.95 15.53 -1.74
C GLU A 43 2.53 15.28 -2.20
N ARG A 44 2.12 15.98 -3.25
CA ARG A 44 0.82 15.76 -3.89
C ARG A 44 0.98 14.72 -4.99
N VAL A 45 0.98 13.45 -4.61
CA VAL A 45 1.07 12.33 -5.56
C VAL A 45 -0.21 12.25 -6.38
N PRO A 46 -0.13 12.30 -7.72
CA PRO A 46 -1.31 12.21 -8.58
C PRO A 46 -1.84 10.78 -8.67
N LEU A 47 -3.06 10.65 -9.16
CA LEU A 47 -3.57 9.34 -9.57
C LEU A 47 -2.73 8.82 -10.74
N GLU A 48 -2.20 7.62 -10.58
CA GLU A 48 -1.46 6.92 -11.64
C GLU A 48 -1.55 5.42 -11.40
N ASN A 49 -1.67 4.64 -12.46
CA ASN A 49 -1.92 3.20 -12.40
C ASN A 49 -3.02 2.84 -11.39
N HIS A 50 -4.07 3.65 -11.34
CA HIS A 50 -5.08 3.56 -10.30
C HIS A 50 -6.19 2.58 -10.66
N THR A 51 -6.82 2.08 -9.61
CA THR A 51 -7.93 1.12 -9.71
C THR A 51 -8.87 1.28 -8.52
N ILE A 52 -10.08 0.76 -8.64
CA ILE A 52 -10.98 0.52 -7.52
C ILE A 52 -11.12 -0.98 -7.22
N GLN A 53 -10.48 -1.84 -8.02
CA GLN A 53 -10.51 -3.29 -7.85
C GLN A 53 -9.10 -3.81 -7.75
N THR A 54 -8.74 -4.31 -6.56
CA THR A 54 -7.41 -4.86 -6.31
C THR A 54 -7.40 -6.37 -6.46
N ALA A 55 -6.21 -6.91 -6.69
CA ALA A 55 -5.94 -8.34 -6.73
C ALA A 55 -5.03 -8.72 -5.56
N PRO A 56 -4.98 -10.01 -5.18
CA PRO A 56 -4.03 -10.46 -4.16
C PRO A 56 -2.61 -10.05 -4.53
N GLY A 57 -1.87 -9.56 -3.54
CA GLY A 57 -0.50 -9.11 -3.71
C GLY A 57 -0.35 -7.66 -4.17
N ASP A 58 -1.42 -6.98 -4.53
CA ASP A 58 -1.32 -5.57 -4.91
C ASP A 58 -0.87 -4.73 -3.73
N VAL A 59 0.17 -3.93 -3.94
CA VAL A 59 0.68 -2.95 -2.99
C VAL A 59 0.27 -1.58 -3.48
N ILE A 60 -0.45 -0.85 -2.65
CA ILE A 60 -1.12 0.38 -3.08
C ILE A 60 -0.72 1.57 -2.23
N TYR A 61 -0.89 2.73 -2.86
CA TYR A 61 -0.85 4.02 -2.21
C TYR A 61 -2.22 4.67 -2.34
N TRP A 62 -2.69 5.23 -1.25
CA TRP A 62 -3.91 6.01 -1.18
C TRP A 62 -3.62 7.39 -0.61
N ARG A 63 -4.28 8.39 -1.19
CA ARG A 63 -4.31 9.74 -0.69
C ARG A 63 -5.76 10.19 -0.67
N GLU A 64 -6.12 11.05 0.24
CA GLU A 64 -7.45 11.65 0.26
C GLU A 64 -7.53 12.70 -0.88
N TRP A 65 -7.60 12.19 -2.13
CA TRP A 65 -7.58 13.05 -3.32
C TRP A 65 -8.78 13.98 -3.42
N GLU A 66 -9.88 13.67 -2.72
CA GLU A 66 -11.08 14.51 -2.71
C GLU A 66 -10.83 15.87 -2.04
N ARG A 67 -9.81 15.97 -1.22
CA ARG A 67 -9.43 17.21 -0.56
C ARG A 67 -8.18 17.80 -1.22
N ASP A 68 -8.33 19.00 -1.75
CA ASP A 68 -7.19 19.73 -2.34
C ASP A 68 -6.44 20.48 -1.25
N ALA A 69 -5.67 19.75 -0.44
CA ALA A 69 -4.90 20.29 0.67
C ALA A 69 -3.60 19.50 0.84
N ASP A 70 -2.63 20.07 1.52
CA ASP A 70 -1.34 19.43 1.76
C ASP A 70 -1.37 18.46 2.95
N ASP A 71 -2.28 18.67 3.89
CA ASP A 71 -2.37 17.93 5.15
C ASP A 71 -3.41 16.81 5.14
N VAL A 72 -3.61 16.19 3.98
CA VAL A 72 -4.55 15.08 3.85
C VAL A 72 -3.96 13.76 4.32
N SER A 73 -4.83 12.80 4.61
CA SER A 73 -4.43 11.45 4.98
C SER A 73 -3.82 10.71 3.79
N GLU A 74 -2.78 9.93 4.06
CA GLU A 74 -2.12 9.06 3.10
C GLU A 74 -1.87 7.70 3.74
N ALA A 75 -1.93 6.65 2.94
CA ALA A 75 -1.64 5.30 3.42
C ALA A 75 -0.98 4.46 2.33
N ILE A 76 -0.21 3.50 2.76
CA ILE A 76 0.21 2.38 1.92
C ILE A 76 -0.46 1.13 2.44
N ALA A 77 -0.75 0.18 1.56
CA ALA A 77 -1.43 -1.04 1.95
C ALA A 77 -1.03 -2.19 1.05
N VAL A 78 -1.22 -3.41 1.55
CA VAL A 78 -1.09 -4.62 0.77
C VAL A 78 -2.38 -5.41 0.88
N TYR A 79 -2.88 -5.87 -0.27
CA TYR A 79 -4.08 -6.68 -0.37
C TYR A 79 -3.73 -8.16 -0.41
N TYR A 80 -4.44 -8.97 0.36
CA TYR A 80 -4.29 -10.42 0.34
C TYR A 80 -5.53 -11.14 -0.20
N GLY A 81 -6.45 -10.38 -0.80
CA GLY A 81 -7.61 -10.87 -1.51
C GLY A 81 -8.04 -9.86 -2.57
N ALA A 82 -8.87 -10.31 -3.51
CA ALA A 82 -9.47 -9.43 -4.51
C ALA A 82 -10.58 -8.62 -3.84
N GLU A 83 -10.50 -7.30 -3.89
CA GLU A 83 -11.42 -6.42 -3.17
C GLU A 83 -11.80 -5.20 -3.99
N LEU A 84 -12.94 -4.61 -3.63
CA LEU A 84 -13.33 -3.27 -4.07
C LEU A 84 -12.82 -2.28 -3.02
N THR A 85 -12.00 -1.33 -3.46
CA THR A 85 -11.35 -0.39 -2.53
C THR A 85 -12.34 0.62 -2.00
N ARG A 86 -12.39 0.78 -0.69
CA ARG A 86 -13.36 1.64 0.00
C ARG A 86 -12.74 2.38 1.18
N PHE A 87 -13.35 3.50 1.45
CA PHE A 87 -13.17 4.28 2.66
C PHE A 87 -14.56 4.51 3.27
N HIS A 88 -14.67 5.08 4.45
CA HIS A 88 -15.98 5.27 5.09
C HIS A 88 -16.97 6.11 4.27
N ARG A 89 -16.49 6.84 3.27
CA ARG A 89 -17.31 7.66 2.37
C ARG A 89 -17.68 6.96 1.06
N GLY A 90 -17.31 5.67 0.90
CA GLY A 90 -17.58 4.91 -0.29
C GLY A 90 -16.34 4.48 -1.04
N GLU A 91 -16.50 4.18 -2.33
CA GLU A 91 -15.42 3.70 -3.18
C GLU A 91 -14.34 4.76 -3.38
N GLN A 92 -13.08 4.33 -3.37
CA GLN A 92 -11.92 5.19 -3.53
C GLN A 92 -10.95 4.58 -4.52
N PHE A 93 -10.34 5.41 -5.34
CA PHE A 93 -9.21 4.98 -6.15
C PHE A 93 -7.98 4.75 -5.28
N VAL A 94 -7.15 3.82 -5.69
CA VAL A 94 -5.83 3.58 -5.12
C VAL A 94 -4.81 3.44 -6.25
N ASN A 95 -3.59 3.90 -6.05
CA ASN A 95 -2.50 3.70 -7.00
C ASN A 95 -1.82 2.38 -6.70
N VAL A 96 -1.73 1.49 -7.68
CA VAL A 96 -0.97 0.25 -7.56
C VAL A 96 0.47 0.54 -7.94
N PHE A 97 1.39 0.43 -6.98
CA PHE A 97 2.80 0.74 -7.22
C PHE A 97 3.76 -0.43 -6.94
N GLY A 98 3.22 -1.56 -6.50
CA GLY A 98 4.02 -2.74 -6.26
C GLY A 98 3.17 -3.99 -6.25
N ARG A 99 3.84 -5.14 -6.29
CA ARG A 99 3.19 -6.44 -6.20
C ARG A 99 4.04 -7.42 -5.43
N VAL A 100 3.38 -8.19 -4.59
CA VAL A 100 3.95 -9.32 -3.90
C VAL A 100 3.72 -10.55 -4.78
N SER A 101 4.77 -11.33 -5.04
CA SER A 101 4.67 -12.50 -5.89
C SER A 101 3.78 -13.59 -5.29
N GLN A 102 3.19 -14.40 -6.17
CA GLN A 102 2.22 -15.43 -5.79
C GLN A 102 2.75 -16.41 -4.75
N GLU A 103 4.03 -16.70 -4.77
CA GLU A 103 4.66 -17.61 -3.79
C GLU A 103 4.52 -17.13 -2.34
N HIS A 104 4.25 -15.83 -2.11
CA HIS A 104 4.10 -15.24 -0.79
C HIS A 104 2.64 -14.90 -0.42
N TRP A 105 1.68 -15.23 -1.28
CA TRP A 105 0.28 -14.87 -1.02
C TRP A 105 -0.30 -15.58 0.21
N ASP A 106 0.08 -16.85 0.44
CA ASP A 106 -0.38 -17.56 1.63
C ASP A 106 0.17 -16.93 2.91
N LEU A 107 1.41 -16.45 2.88
CA LEU A 107 2.00 -15.72 3.99
C LEU A 107 1.28 -14.39 4.23
N LEU A 108 0.97 -13.66 3.17
CA LEU A 108 0.21 -12.41 3.30
C LEU A 108 -1.16 -12.64 3.94
N ARG A 109 -1.85 -13.70 3.53
CA ARG A 109 -3.15 -14.04 4.09
C ARG A 109 -3.03 -14.36 5.58
N GLU A 110 -2.04 -15.15 5.95
CA GLU A 110 -1.78 -15.50 7.34
C GLU A 110 -1.52 -14.27 8.20
N ILE A 111 -0.67 -13.35 7.71
CA ILE A 111 -0.38 -12.09 8.40
C ILE A 111 -1.63 -11.24 8.50
N GLY A 112 -2.38 -11.08 7.41
CA GLY A 112 -3.59 -10.28 7.38
C GLY A 112 -4.65 -10.77 8.34
N GLU A 113 -4.89 -12.07 8.36
CA GLU A 113 -5.85 -12.67 9.29
C GLU A 113 -5.40 -12.54 10.74
N ARG A 114 -4.11 -12.65 11.01
CA ARG A 114 -3.56 -12.47 12.35
C ARG A 114 -3.79 -11.03 12.84
N ILE A 115 -3.47 -10.05 12.01
CA ILE A 115 -3.68 -8.63 12.35
C ILE A 115 -5.17 -8.34 12.51
N TRP A 116 -6.02 -8.95 11.70
CA TRP A 116 -7.47 -8.83 11.83
C TRP A 116 -7.95 -9.30 13.22
N ARG A 117 -7.42 -10.41 13.71
CA ARG A 117 -7.85 -11.01 14.98
C ARG A 117 -7.17 -10.40 16.21
N GLN A 118 -5.90 -10.02 16.09
CA GLN A 118 -5.06 -9.65 17.24
C GLN A 118 -4.76 -8.15 17.32
N GLY A 119 -5.04 -7.39 16.27
CA GLY A 119 -4.75 -5.96 16.24
C GLY A 119 -3.42 -5.63 15.57
N GLY A 120 -3.02 -4.36 15.67
CA GLY A 120 -1.88 -3.85 14.96
C GLY A 120 -0.55 -4.52 15.27
N GLU A 121 0.31 -4.57 14.26
CA GLU A 121 1.67 -5.09 14.37
C GLU A 121 2.66 -4.10 13.76
N ARG A 122 3.90 -4.17 14.20
CA ARG A 122 4.96 -3.34 13.65
C ARG A 122 5.27 -3.76 12.21
N LEU A 123 5.32 -2.77 11.31
CA LEU A 123 5.71 -2.94 9.92
C LEU A 123 7.03 -2.24 9.67
N GLU A 124 7.95 -2.93 9.01
CA GLU A 124 9.16 -2.34 8.50
C GLU A 124 9.26 -2.57 6.99
N ILE A 125 9.64 -1.53 6.26
CA ILE A 125 9.89 -1.62 4.82
C ILE A 125 11.34 -1.21 4.60
N LEU A 126 12.08 -2.11 3.98
CA LEU A 126 13.50 -1.96 3.74
C LEU A 126 13.82 -2.15 2.26
N TRP A 127 14.87 -1.49 1.79
CA TRP A 127 15.40 -1.82 0.48
C TRP A 127 16.10 -3.18 0.53
N ASN A 128 15.85 -3.98 -0.50
CA ASN A 128 16.55 -5.25 -0.65
C ASN A 128 17.91 -4.97 -1.31
N ALA A 129 18.99 -5.17 -0.57
CA ALA A 129 20.34 -4.91 -1.05
C ALA A 129 20.72 -5.69 -2.31
N SER A 130 20.17 -6.91 -2.49
CA SER A 130 20.42 -7.69 -3.71
C SER A 130 19.74 -7.10 -4.93
N GLN A 131 18.63 -6.40 -4.75
CA GLN A 131 17.93 -5.69 -5.83
C GLN A 131 18.61 -4.36 -6.17
N GLU A 132 19.19 -3.70 -5.17
CA GLU A 132 19.96 -2.47 -5.39
C GLU A 132 21.20 -2.70 -6.25
N GLN A 133 21.74 -3.92 -6.24
CA GLN A 133 22.91 -4.30 -7.02
C GLN A 133 22.55 -4.84 -8.41
N ALA A 134 21.28 -5.03 -8.71
CA ALA A 134 20.84 -5.50 -10.02
C ALA A 134 21.04 -4.40 -11.06
N PRO A 135 21.59 -4.73 -12.24
CA PRO A 135 21.82 -3.76 -13.30
C PRO A 135 20.53 -3.27 -13.94
#